data_edc2321035190abb0340b4ce17a1a7b3
#
_entry.id   edc2321035190abb0340b4ce17a1a7b3
#
_cell.length_a   1.000
_cell.length_b   1.000
_cell.length_c   1.000
_cell.angle_alpha   90.00
_cell.angle_beta   90.00
_cell.angle_gamma   90.00
#
_symmetry.space_group_name_H-M   'P 1'
#
loop_
_entity.id
_entity.type
_entity.pdbx_description
1 polymer ?
#
loop_
_entity_poly.entity_id
_entity_poly.type
_entity_poly.pdbx_seq_one_letter_code
_entity_poly.pdbx_strand_id
1 'polypeptide(L)'
;DEPLDSKHNEWLMKNVLSDGGQFTGVSDLVTKYGLVPSTVQPETYNSNNTRKIDELIILKLKEYALELRAMNADKKAKKDKLEARKVEMLSQVYRMLVLAYGEPVQEFTYTLRDVNGKEISTETYTPKSFYEKYVGKDLKNSYVMLMNDPSREFFKIYEIENDRHVMDGANWKYINLPIEDIKKIAIESIKDSTMMYFSCDVGKFLYS
;
A
#
# COMPACT_ATOMS: atom_id res chain seq x y z
N ASP A 1 20.29 2.74 10.41
CA ASP A 1 21.67 3.21 10.71
C ASP A 1 22.58 3.24 9.46
N GLU A 2 22.02 3.57 8.30
CA GLU A 2 22.79 3.76 7.07
C GLU A 2 23.39 5.18 6.99
N PRO A 3 24.56 5.36 6.36
CA PRO A 3 25.13 6.67 6.09
C PRO A 3 24.15 7.56 5.30
N LEU A 4 24.10 8.85 5.61
CA LEU A 4 23.20 9.80 4.94
C LEU A 4 23.44 9.94 3.43
N ASP A 5 24.67 9.65 3.00
CA ASP A 5 25.14 9.71 1.61
C ASP A 5 25.06 8.33 0.90
N SER A 6 24.43 7.33 1.51
CA SER A 6 24.24 6.04 0.89
C SER A 6 23.34 6.14 -0.37
N LYS A 7 23.60 5.28 -1.36
CA LYS A 7 22.77 5.17 -2.57
C LYS A 7 21.31 4.85 -2.24
N HIS A 8 21.06 4.12 -1.16
CA HIS A 8 19.71 3.81 -0.68
C HIS A 8 19.00 5.09 -0.20
N ASN A 9 19.64 5.91 0.62
CA ASN A 9 19.09 7.19 1.06
C ASN A 9 18.86 8.15 -0.13
N GLU A 10 19.76 8.16 -1.11
CA GLU A 10 19.56 8.93 -2.35
C GLU A 10 18.32 8.45 -3.13
N TRP A 11 18.15 7.14 -3.25
CA TRP A 11 16.98 6.54 -3.91
C TRP A 11 15.68 6.89 -3.19
N LEU A 12 15.65 6.76 -1.85
CA LEU A 12 14.49 7.14 -1.04
C LEU A 12 14.12 8.61 -1.20
N MET A 13 15.11 9.51 -1.29
CA MET A 13 14.87 10.93 -1.48
C MET A 13 14.40 11.30 -2.90
N LYS A 14 14.68 10.46 -3.89
CA LYS A 14 14.12 10.57 -5.25
C LYS A 14 12.71 10.02 -5.32
N ASN A 15 12.42 8.93 -4.61
CA ASN A 15 11.16 8.18 -4.62
C ASN A 15 10.46 8.29 -3.27
N VAL A 16 10.14 9.51 -2.84
CA VAL A 16 9.62 9.79 -1.50
C VAL A 16 8.22 9.23 -1.28
N LEU A 17 7.38 9.27 -2.31
CA LEU A 17 5.99 8.84 -2.28
C LEU A 17 5.56 8.37 -3.68
N SER A 18 4.73 7.35 -3.72
CA SER A 18 4.00 6.90 -4.90
C SER A 18 2.62 6.44 -4.46
N ASP A 19 1.61 6.66 -5.30
CA ASP A 19 0.25 6.16 -5.10
C ASP A 19 0.02 4.80 -5.75
N GLY A 20 1.02 4.28 -6.47
CA GLY A 20 1.02 2.92 -7.01
C GLY A 20 1.44 1.87 -6.00
N GLY A 21 1.20 0.62 -6.33
CA GLY A 21 1.64 -0.48 -5.48
C GLY A 21 1.31 -1.86 -6.02
N GLN A 22 1.76 -2.86 -5.28
CA GLN A 22 1.54 -4.27 -5.58
C GLN A 22 0.48 -4.86 -4.63
N PHE A 23 -0.08 -6.02 -4.98
CA PHE A 23 -1.08 -6.71 -4.15
C PHE A 23 -0.56 -7.01 -2.74
N THR A 24 0.74 -7.21 -2.57
CA THR A 24 1.38 -7.34 -1.24
C THR A 24 1.05 -6.15 -0.34
N GLY A 25 1.11 -4.93 -0.86
CA GLY A 25 0.74 -3.72 -0.12
C GLY A 25 -0.74 -3.69 0.26
N VAL A 26 -1.62 -4.07 -0.66
CA VAL A 26 -3.07 -4.19 -0.37
C VAL A 26 -3.31 -5.20 0.74
N SER A 27 -2.68 -6.37 0.66
CA SER A 27 -2.77 -7.42 1.68
C SER A 27 -2.31 -6.93 3.05
N ASP A 28 -1.17 -6.26 3.13
CA ASP A 28 -0.63 -5.72 4.39
C ASP A 28 -1.54 -4.63 4.97
N LEU A 29 -2.04 -3.70 4.15
CA LEU A 29 -2.93 -2.62 4.58
C LEU A 29 -4.26 -3.16 5.11
N VAL A 30 -4.90 -4.08 4.36
CA VAL A 30 -6.17 -4.68 4.75
C VAL A 30 -6.02 -5.54 6.01
N THR A 31 -4.95 -6.32 6.11
CA THR A 31 -4.68 -7.13 7.30
C THR A 31 -4.40 -6.24 8.53
N LYS A 32 -3.75 -5.10 8.34
CA LYS A 32 -3.39 -4.18 9.45
C LYS A 32 -4.56 -3.32 9.88
N TYR A 33 -5.30 -2.74 8.94
CA TYR A 33 -6.29 -1.70 9.20
C TYR A 33 -7.74 -2.15 8.98
N GLY A 34 -7.96 -3.24 8.28
CA GLY A 34 -9.30 -3.73 7.95
C GLY A 34 -9.87 -3.14 6.66
N LEU A 35 -11.19 -3.25 6.51
CA LEU A 35 -11.95 -2.75 5.36
C LEU A 35 -13.14 -1.93 5.79
N VAL A 36 -13.48 -0.94 4.96
CA VAL A 36 -14.67 -0.10 5.12
C VAL A 36 -15.43 -0.07 3.79
N PRO A 37 -16.78 -0.23 3.79
CA PRO A 37 -17.58 -0.08 2.57
C PRO A 37 -17.49 1.34 2.01
N SER A 38 -17.52 1.49 0.69
CA SER A 38 -17.49 2.79 0.01
C SER A 38 -18.67 3.71 0.38
N THR A 39 -19.79 3.13 0.83
CA THR A 39 -20.95 3.90 1.33
C THR A 39 -20.69 4.55 2.67
N VAL A 40 -19.73 4.04 3.45
CA VAL A 40 -19.35 4.55 4.78
C VAL A 40 -18.20 5.56 4.66
N GLN A 41 -17.23 5.26 3.81
CA GLN A 41 -16.13 6.18 3.48
C GLN A 41 -16.09 6.37 1.96
N PRO A 42 -16.86 7.36 1.45
CA PRO A 42 -16.93 7.60 0.01
C PRO A 42 -15.64 8.22 -0.52
N GLU A 43 -15.40 8.01 -1.81
CA GLU A 43 -14.30 8.63 -2.54
C GLU A 43 -14.40 10.15 -2.47
N THR A 44 -13.26 10.80 -2.27
CA THR A 44 -13.12 12.26 -2.31
C THR A 44 -12.64 12.71 -3.69
N TYR A 45 -12.64 14.02 -3.95
CA TYR A 45 -12.02 14.55 -5.16
C TYR A 45 -10.55 14.16 -5.25
N ASN A 46 -9.81 14.17 -4.14
CA ASN A 46 -8.38 13.88 -4.12
C ASN A 46 -8.08 12.39 -4.27
N SER A 47 -8.96 11.47 -3.84
CA SER A 47 -8.76 10.03 -4.07
C SER A 47 -8.80 9.65 -5.56
N ASN A 48 -9.54 10.42 -6.35
CA ASN A 48 -9.57 10.27 -7.81
C ASN A 48 -8.55 11.16 -8.55
N ASN A 49 -7.89 12.09 -7.85
CA ASN A 49 -6.96 13.07 -8.41
C ASN A 49 -5.78 13.29 -7.47
N THR A 50 -5.01 12.25 -7.22
CA THR A 50 -3.93 12.20 -6.20
C THR A 50 -2.78 13.16 -6.48
N ARG A 51 -2.48 13.42 -7.75
CA ARG A 51 -1.26 14.11 -8.19
C ARG A 51 -0.93 15.39 -7.39
N LYS A 52 -1.93 16.24 -7.12
CA LYS A 52 -1.67 17.52 -6.45
C LYS A 52 -1.35 17.37 -4.97
N ILE A 53 -2.06 16.49 -4.28
CA ILE A 53 -1.78 16.23 -2.87
C ILE A 53 -0.45 15.50 -2.70
N ASP A 54 -0.11 14.58 -3.62
CA ASP A 54 1.17 13.89 -3.63
C ASP A 54 2.34 14.86 -3.83
N GLU A 55 2.26 15.77 -4.80
CA GLU A 55 3.25 16.83 -5.03
C GLU A 55 3.50 17.65 -3.74
N LEU A 56 2.43 18.02 -3.03
CA LEU A 56 2.53 18.78 -1.78
C LEU A 56 3.14 17.96 -0.63
N ILE A 57 2.75 16.72 -0.47
CA ILE A 57 3.29 15.82 0.55
C ILE A 57 4.77 15.54 0.27
N ILE A 58 5.14 15.25 -0.99
CA ILE A 58 6.54 15.04 -1.40
C ILE A 58 7.39 16.26 -1.04
N LEU A 59 6.92 17.46 -1.37
CA LEU A 59 7.63 18.69 -1.05
C LEU A 59 7.83 18.83 0.47
N LYS A 60 6.77 18.56 1.25
CA LYS A 60 6.81 18.65 2.70
C LYS A 60 7.73 17.60 3.34
N LEU A 61 7.70 16.37 2.85
CA LEU A 61 8.58 15.31 3.32
C LEU A 61 10.06 15.61 3.02
N LYS A 62 10.37 16.19 1.86
CA LYS A 62 11.73 16.63 1.53
C LYS A 62 12.20 17.77 2.43
N GLU A 63 11.36 18.77 2.70
CA GLU A 63 11.64 19.84 3.66
C GLU A 63 11.96 19.27 5.05
N TYR A 64 11.14 18.36 5.54
CA TYR A 64 11.33 17.71 6.83
C TYR A 64 12.59 16.84 6.89
N ALA A 65 12.91 16.13 5.81
CA ALA A 65 14.14 15.36 5.75
C ALA A 65 15.38 16.26 5.83
N LEU A 66 15.37 17.43 5.20
CA LEU A 66 16.45 18.41 5.29
C LEU A 66 16.56 18.97 6.72
N GLU A 67 15.46 19.33 7.36
CA GLU A 67 15.44 19.82 8.74
C GLU A 67 15.98 18.75 9.71
N LEU A 68 15.51 17.51 9.62
CA LEU A 68 16.00 16.41 10.48
C LEU A 68 17.49 16.11 10.26
N ARG A 69 17.98 16.22 9.03
CA ARG A 69 19.42 16.09 8.72
C ARG A 69 20.23 17.21 9.35
N ALA A 70 19.75 18.44 9.26
CA ALA A 70 20.40 19.60 9.90
C ALA A 70 20.43 19.45 11.44
N MET A 71 19.32 19.03 12.04
CA MET A 71 19.26 18.74 13.47
C MET A 71 20.21 17.60 13.87
N ASN A 72 20.32 16.55 13.08
CA ASN A 72 21.22 15.42 13.36
C ASN A 72 22.70 15.77 13.20
N ALA A 73 23.03 16.74 12.36
CA ALA A 73 24.41 17.25 12.21
C ALA A 73 24.87 18.01 13.44
N ASP A 74 23.97 18.56 14.24
CA ASP A 74 24.30 19.16 15.53
C ASP A 74 24.61 18.06 16.55
N LYS A 75 25.90 17.87 16.88
CA LYS A 75 26.37 16.87 17.85
C LYS A 75 25.73 16.98 19.25
N LYS A 76 25.06 18.09 19.54
CA LYS A 76 24.33 18.35 20.80
C LYS A 76 22.85 17.91 20.70
N ALA A 77 22.34 17.58 19.50
CA ALA A 77 20.98 17.15 19.34
C ALA A 77 20.79 15.77 20.01
N LYS A 78 19.89 15.72 20.99
CA LYS A 78 19.50 14.44 21.63
C LYS A 78 18.54 13.68 20.72
N LYS A 79 18.68 12.35 20.69
CA LYS A 79 17.80 11.45 19.92
C LYS A 79 16.31 11.73 20.20
N ASP A 80 15.96 11.97 21.45
CA ASP A 80 14.57 12.25 21.86
C ASP A 80 13.99 13.51 21.19
N LYS A 81 14.83 14.53 20.95
CA LYS A 81 14.39 15.74 20.24
C LYS A 81 14.13 15.48 18.76
N LEU A 82 14.94 14.64 18.13
CA LEU A 82 14.72 14.23 16.73
C LEU A 82 13.44 13.43 16.59
N GLU A 83 13.20 12.47 17.49
CA GLU A 83 11.96 11.68 17.46
C GLU A 83 10.72 12.54 17.75
N ALA A 84 10.76 13.44 18.73
CA ALA A 84 9.67 14.37 19.00
C ALA A 84 9.37 15.26 17.79
N ARG A 85 10.41 15.81 17.14
CA ARG A 85 10.22 16.62 15.94
C ARG A 85 9.66 15.83 14.77
N LYS A 86 10.12 14.61 14.57
CA LYS A 86 9.57 13.70 13.56
C LYS A 86 8.07 13.41 13.79
N VAL A 87 7.65 13.21 15.04
CA VAL A 87 6.23 13.00 15.36
C VAL A 87 5.40 14.24 15.03
N GLU A 88 5.88 15.46 15.33
CA GLU A 88 5.21 16.71 14.95
C GLU A 88 5.07 16.82 13.42
N MET A 89 6.13 16.52 12.67
CA MET A 89 6.13 16.54 11.21
C MET A 89 5.12 15.54 10.64
N LEU A 90 5.11 14.32 11.15
CA LEU A 90 4.14 13.29 10.73
C LEU A 90 2.70 13.69 11.08
N SER A 91 2.48 14.37 12.21
CA SER A 91 1.16 14.90 12.56
C SER A 91 0.66 15.94 11.54
N GLN A 92 1.56 16.76 11.00
CA GLN A 92 1.20 17.70 9.93
C GLN A 92 0.88 16.99 8.61
N VAL A 93 1.66 15.96 8.25
CA VAL A 93 1.35 15.13 7.07
C VAL A 93 -0.01 14.42 7.25
N TYR A 94 -0.26 13.84 8.43
CA TYR A 94 -1.55 13.23 8.74
C TYR A 94 -2.71 14.23 8.56
N ARG A 95 -2.55 15.45 9.06
CA ARG A 95 -3.54 16.51 8.86
C ARG A 95 -3.79 16.84 7.39
N MET A 96 -2.74 16.86 6.56
CA MET A 96 -2.89 17.06 5.11
C MET A 96 -3.70 15.90 4.49
N LEU A 97 -3.43 14.66 4.89
CA LEU A 97 -4.15 13.49 4.43
C LEU A 97 -5.63 13.53 4.85
N VAL A 98 -5.91 13.88 6.10
CA VAL A 98 -7.29 14.02 6.61
C VAL A 98 -8.07 15.10 5.85
N LEU A 99 -7.44 16.23 5.54
CA LEU A 99 -8.07 17.30 4.75
C LEU A 99 -8.33 16.88 3.30
N ALA A 100 -7.51 16.00 2.75
CA ALA A 100 -7.62 15.53 1.36
C ALA A 100 -8.58 14.35 1.20
N TYR A 101 -8.58 13.41 2.13
CA TYR A 101 -9.24 12.10 2.01
C TYR A 101 -10.33 11.86 3.06
N GLY A 102 -10.46 12.74 4.05
CA GLY A 102 -11.33 12.56 5.22
C GLY A 102 -10.62 11.81 6.35
N GLU A 103 -11.21 11.88 7.53
CA GLU A 103 -10.71 11.15 8.69
C GLU A 103 -11.05 9.67 8.57
N PRO A 104 -10.10 8.77 8.83
CA PRO A 104 -10.35 7.33 8.77
C PRO A 104 -11.45 6.91 9.75
N VAL A 105 -12.42 6.16 9.25
CA VAL A 105 -13.54 5.65 10.05
C VAL A 105 -13.04 4.65 11.07
N GLN A 106 -13.44 4.81 12.34
CA GLN A 106 -13.06 3.92 13.43
C GLN A 106 -14.15 2.88 13.73
N GLU A 107 -15.41 3.28 13.59
CA GLU A 107 -16.58 2.44 13.81
C GLU A 107 -17.71 2.88 12.87
N PHE A 108 -18.51 1.94 12.38
CA PHE A 108 -19.65 2.21 11.51
C PHE A 108 -20.72 1.13 11.61
N THR A 109 -21.95 1.52 11.33
CA THR A 109 -23.08 0.58 11.20
C THR A 109 -23.23 0.17 9.74
N TYR A 110 -23.34 -1.13 9.50
CA TYR A 110 -23.55 -1.70 8.17
C TYR A 110 -24.80 -2.56 8.14
N THR A 111 -25.67 -2.31 7.15
CA THR A 111 -26.88 -3.09 6.89
C THR A 111 -26.64 -4.00 5.69
N LEU A 112 -26.57 -5.30 5.95
CA LEU A 112 -26.53 -6.31 4.90
C LEU A 112 -27.93 -6.52 4.34
N ARG A 113 -28.06 -6.50 3.01
CA ARG A 113 -29.32 -6.72 2.29
C ARG A 113 -29.19 -7.87 1.31
N ASP A 114 -30.30 -8.57 1.06
CA ASP A 114 -30.38 -9.57 0.00
C ASP A 114 -30.48 -8.92 -1.39
N VAL A 115 -30.53 -9.77 -2.43
CA VAL A 115 -30.64 -9.32 -3.84
C VAL A 115 -31.93 -8.54 -4.14
N ASN A 116 -32.94 -8.66 -3.29
CA ASN A 116 -34.24 -7.97 -3.40
C ASN A 116 -34.28 -6.68 -2.54
N GLY A 117 -33.16 -6.33 -1.88
CA GLY A 117 -33.06 -5.17 -1.01
C GLY A 117 -33.60 -5.37 0.41
N LYS A 118 -34.06 -6.57 0.76
CA LYS A 118 -34.56 -6.87 2.11
C LYS A 118 -33.37 -6.95 3.07
N GLU A 119 -33.55 -6.29 4.22
CA GLU A 119 -32.54 -6.32 5.30
C GLU A 119 -32.39 -7.72 5.88
N ILE A 120 -31.15 -8.18 5.96
CA ILE A 120 -30.74 -9.44 6.57
C ILE A 120 -30.24 -9.19 7.98
N SER A 121 -29.36 -8.20 8.14
CA SER A 121 -28.81 -7.82 9.44
C SER A 121 -28.34 -6.37 9.43
N THR A 122 -28.36 -5.73 10.58
CA THR A 122 -27.77 -4.41 10.82
C THR A 122 -26.91 -4.49 12.06
N GLU A 123 -25.63 -4.29 11.90
CA GLU A 123 -24.65 -4.45 12.98
C GLU A 123 -23.59 -3.35 12.92
N THR A 124 -22.94 -3.10 14.06
CA THR A 124 -21.85 -2.15 14.19
C THR A 124 -20.50 -2.85 14.09
N TYR A 125 -19.59 -2.28 13.33
CA TYR A 125 -18.27 -2.84 13.03
C TYR A 125 -17.17 -1.81 13.21
N THR A 126 -16.01 -2.29 13.61
CA THR A 126 -14.75 -1.63 13.28
C THR A 126 -14.29 -2.09 11.88
N PRO A 127 -13.41 -1.37 11.18
CA PRO A 127 -12.87 -1.82 9.90
C PRO A 127 -12.29 -3.24 9.97
N LYS A 128 -11.67 -3.58 11.09
CA LYS A 128 -11.05 -4.89 11.32
C LYS A 128 -12.07 -6.00 11.52
N SER A 129 -13.08 -5.79 12.36
CA SER A 129 -14.14 -6.79 12.57
C SER A 129 -14.99 -6.99 11.31
N PHE A 130 -15.15 -5.94 10.48
CA PHE A 130 -15.81 -6.06 9.19
C PHE A 130 -15.01 -6.94 8.22
N TYR A 131 -13.70 -6.71 8.12
CA TYR A 131 -12.80 -7.56 7.34
C TYR A 131 -12.87 -9.03 7.81
N GLU A 132 -12.77 -9.28 9.10
CA GLU A 132 -12.80 -10.62 9.67
C GLU A 132 -14.12 -11.35 9.38
N LYS A 133 -15.24 -10.64 9.44
CA LYS A 133 -16.56 -11.23 9.17
C LYS A 133 -16.82 -11.51 7.69
N TYR A 134 -16.49 -10.57 6.81
CA TYR A 134 -16.90 -10.65 5.40
C TYR A 134 -15.84 -11.20 4.45
N VAL A 135 -14.58 -11.09 4.81
CA VAL A 135 -13.46 -11.66 4.05
C VAL A 135 -12.87 -12.86 4.79
N GLY A 136 -12.48 -12.69 6.04
CA GLY A 136 -12.07 -13.75 6.96
C GLY A 136 -10.87 -14.59 6.50
N LYS A 137 -10.18 -14.16 5.44
CA LYS A 137 -9.05 -14.89 4.87
C LYS A 137 -7.74 -14.26 5.33
N ASP A 138 -6.77 -15.10 5.63
CA ASP A 138 -5.39 -14.66 5.83
C ASP A 138 -4.81 -14.23 4.47
N LEU A 139 -5.09 -12.99 4.09
CA LEU A 139 -4.58 -12.43 2.84
C LEU A 139 -3.05 -12.41 2.78
N LYS A 140 -2.39 -12.45 3.93
CA LYS A 140 -0.93 -12.43 4.00
C LYS A 140 -0.27 -13.71 3.49
N ASN A 141 -0.95 -14.84 3.66
CA ASN A 141 -0.43 -16.17 3.31
C ASN A 141 -1.27 -16.92 2.26
N SER A 142 -2.34 -16.30 1.74
CA SER A 142 -3.31 -16.96 0.86
C SER A 142 -3.13 -16.64 -0.63
N TYR A 143 -2.05 -15.98 -1.02
CA TYR A 143 -1.77 -15.67 -2.42
C TYR A 143 -0.32 -15.92 -2.78
N VAL A 144 -0.06 -16.06 -4.07
CA VAL A 144 1.27 -16.17 -4.66
C VAL A 144 1.35 -15.16 -5.80
N MET A 145 2.42 -14.37 -5.80
CA MET A 145 2.73 -13.46 -6.91
C MET A 145 3.54 -14.20 -7.96
N LEU A 146 3.05 -14.17 -9.20
CA LEU A 146 3.74 -14.73 -10.37
C LEU A 146 4.19 -13.59 -11.27
N MET A 147 5.36 -13.75 -11.87
CA MET A 147 5.90 -12.81 -12.85
C MET A 147 6.49 -13.54 -14.04
N ASN A 148 6.43 -12.95 -15.21
CA ASN A 148 7.22 -13.34 -16.36
C ASN A 148 8.27 -12.26 -16.63
N ASP A 149 9.47 -12.50 -16.17
CA ASP A 149 10.63 -11.64 -16.39
C ASP A 149 11.71 -12.45 -17.15
N PRO A 150 11.78 -12.34 -18.50
CA PRO A 150 12.76 -13.10 -19.30
C PRO A 150 14.22 -12.68 -19.06
N SER A 151 14.47 -11.56 -18.38
CA SER A 151 15.82 -11.11 -18.04
C SER A 151 16.45 -11.84 -16.87
N ARG A 152 15.65 -12.68 -16.17
CA ARG A 152 16.05 -13.42 -14.96
C ARG A 152 15.76 -14.90 -15.12
N GLU A 153 16.45 -15.72 -14.32
CA GLU A 153 16.21 -17.17 -14.31
C GLU A 153 14.75 -17.48 -13.94
N PHE A 154 14.14 -18.36 -14.72
CA PHE A 154 12.83 -18.91 -14.38
C PHE A 154 12.90 -19.94 -13.23
N PHE A 155 11.75 -20.18 -12.59
CA PHE A 155 11.58 -21.10 -11.44
C PHE A 155 12.38 -20.67 -10.21
N LYS A 156 12.62 -19.36 -10.07
CA LYS A 156 13.27 -18.75 -8.92
C LYS A 156 12.33 -17.78 -8.23
N ILE A 157 12.51 -17.63 -6.91
CA ILE A 157 11.85 -16.61 -6.12
C ILE A 157 12.75 -15.38 -6.07
N TYR A 158 12.18 -14.23 -6.36
CA TYR A 158 12.82 -12.92 -6.25
C TYR A 158 12.08 -12.07 -5.24
N GLU A 159 12.81 -11.26 -4.51
CA GLU A 159 12.30 -10.26 -3.58
C GLU A 159 12.81 -8.89 -3.99
N ILE A 160 11.90 -7.92 -4.00
CA ILE A 160 12.26 -6.52 -4.27
C ILE A 160 12.44 -5.83 -2.92
N GLU A 161 13.68 -5.52 -2.61
CA GLU A 161 14.04 -4.85 -1.36
C GLU A 161 13.39 -3.47 -1.27
N ASN A 162 12.84 -3.15 -0.09
CA ASN A 162 12.15 -1.90 0.21
C ASN A 162 10.84 -1.63 -0.55
N ASP A 163 10.37 -2.56 -1.35
CA ASP A 163 9.04 -2.47 -1.99
C ASP A 163 7.97 -3.00 -1.02
N ARG A 164 7.68 -2.19 0.00
CA ARG A 164 6.65 -2.43 1.02
C ARG A 164 5.89 -1.15 1.31
N HIS A 165 4.61 -1.28 1.64
CA HIS A 165 3.70 -0.15 1.86
C HIS A 165 3.55 0.23 3.33
N VAL A 166 3.98 -0.63 4.25
CA VAL A 166 4.02 -0.37 5.70
C VAL A 166 5.36 -0.83 6.26
N MET A 167 5.87 -0.15 7.29
CA MET A 167 7.19 -0.44 7.86
C MET A 167 7.35 -1.88 8.35
N ASP A 168 6.28 -2.45 8.89
CA ASP A 168 6.19 -3.82 9.40
C ASP A 168 5.58 -4.79 8.37
N GLY A 169 5.42 -4.36 7.12
CA GLY A 169 4.91 -5.16 6.02
C GLY A 169 5.96 -6.00 5.31
N ALA A 170 5.48 -6.82 4.38
CA ALA A 170 6.31 -7.67 3.56
C ALA A 170 6.86 -6.92 2.33
N ASN A 171 8.10 -7.21 1.97
CA ASN A 171 8.62 -6.83 0.65
C ASN A 171 7.88 -7.63 -0.44
N TRP A 172 7.73 -7.05 -1.61
CA TRP A 172 7.18 -7.75 -2.74
C TRP A 172 8.07 -8.92 -3.14
N LYS A 173 7.46 -10.12 -3.19
CA LYS A 173 8.10 -11.36 -3.65
C LYS A 173 7.30 -11.94 -4.79
N TYR A 174 8.00 -12.53 -5.77
CA TYR A 174 7.36 -13.24 -6.86
C TYR A 174 8.14 -14.48 -7.27
N ILE A 175 7.43 -15.44 -7.85
CA ILE A 175 8.02 -16.57 -8.54
C ILE A 175 8.11 -16.20 -10.02
N ASN A 176 9.30 -16.24 -10.59
CA ASN A 176 9.51 -15.99 -12.01
C ASN A 176 9.23 -17.25 -12.82
N LEU A 177 8.27 -17.20 -13.73
CA LEU A 177 7.82 -18.32 -14.53
C LEU A 177 7.76 -17.97 -16.02
N PRO A 178 7.94 -18.97 -16.92
CA PRO A 178 7.61 -18.79 -18.33
C PRO A 178 6.15 -18.42 -18.51
N ILE A 179 5.87 -17.60 -19.53
CA ILE A 179 4.50 -17.10 -19.77
C ILE A 179 3.49 -18.23 -20.01
N GLU A 180 3.93 -19.34 -20.61
CA GLU A 180 3.06 -20.49 -20.87
C GLU A 180 2.62 -21.20 -19.58
N ASP A 181 3.47 -21.22 -18.56
CA ASP A 181 3.12 -21.78 -17.25
C ASP A 181 2.17 -20.84 -16.50
N ILE A 182 2.38 -19.53 -16.56
CA ILE A 182 1.44 -18.55 -16.00
C ILE A 182 0.06 -18.68 -16.66
N LYS A 183 -0.02 -18.83 -17.99
CA LYS A 183 -1.29 -19.06 -18.72
C LYS A 183 -2.02 -20.33 -18.24
N LYS A 184 -1.28 -21.45 -18.05
CA LYS A 184 -1.87 -22.68 -17.52
C LYS A 184 -2.44 -22.46 -16.12
N ILE A 185 -1.67 -21.84 -15.22
CA ILE A 185 -2.12 -21.54 -13.86
C ILE A 185 -3.37 -20.65 -13.90
N ALA A 186 -3.38 -19.61 -14.75
CA ALA A 186 -4.53 -18.73 -14.89
C ALA A 186 -5.80 -19.49 -15.37
N ILE A 187 -5.66 -20.37 -16.35
CA ILE A 187 -6.78 -21.19 -16.85
C ILE A 187 -7.31 -22.10 -15.74
N GLU A 188 -6.44 -22.80 -15.01
CA GLU A 188 -6.87 -23.68 -13.92
C GLU A 188 -7.51 -22.88 -12.77
N SER A 189 -6.97 -21.73 -12.41
CA SER A 189 -7.57 -20.86 -11.39
C SER A 189 -9.00 -20.44 -11.75
N ILE A 190 -9.24 -20.08 -13.02
CA ILE A 190 -10.59 -19.71 -13.48
C ILE A 190 -11.54 -20.91 -13.43
N LYS A 191 -11.06 -22.11 -13.82
CA LYS A 191 -11.87 -23.34 -13.73
C LYS A 191 -12.24 -23.67 -12.28
N ASP A 192 -11.35 -23.39 -11.34
CA ASP A 192 -11.59 -23.57 -9.90
C ASP A 192 -12.33 -22.38 -9.26
N SER A 193 -12.90 -21.49 -10.07
CA SER A 193 -13.61 -20.28 -9.60
C SER A 193 -12.75 -19.37 -8.72
N THR A 194 -11.44 -19.39 -8.92
CA THR A 194 -10.51 -18.52 -8.21
C THR A 194 -10.14 -17.31 -9.08
N MET A 195 -10.35 -16.12 -8.53
CA MET A 195 -10.02 -14.87 -9.22
C MET A 195 -8.53 -14.58 -9.17
N MET A 196 -7.96 -14.11 -10.28
CA MET A 196 -6.60 -13.61 -10.35
C MET A 196 -6.59 -12.10 -10.50
N TYR A 197 -5.76 -11.43 -9.72
CA TYR A 197 -5.37 -10.06 -9.99
C TYR A 197 -4.26 -10.06 -11.04
N PHE A 198 -4.43 -9.27 -12.10
CA PHE A 198 -3.51 -9.26 -13.23
C PHE A 198 -2.99 -7.85 -13.50
N SER A 199 -1.68 -7.72 -13.73
CA SER A 199 -1.05 -6.51 -14.23
C SER A 199 -0.03 -6.83 -15.33
N CYS A 200 0.18 -5.92 -16.26
CA CYS A 200 1.16 -6.09 -17.33
C CYS A 200 1.81 -4.76 -17.69
N ASP A 201 3.03 -4.84 -18.20
CA ASP A 201 3.71 -3.68 -18.82
C ASP A 201 3.14 -3.45 -20.21
N VAL A 202 2.32 -2.42 -20.34
CA VAL A 202 1.74 -1.98 -21.62
C VAL A 202 2.55 -0.87 -22.29
N GLY A 203 3.53 -0.29 -21.58
CA GLY A 203 4.26 0.90 -22.04
C GLY A 203 5.00 0.69 -23.34
N LYS A 204 5.61 -0.46 -23.54
CA LYS A 204 6.31 -0.80 -24.78
C LYS A 204 5.41 -0.94 -26.01
N PHE A 205 4.15 -1.27 -25.81
CA PHE A 205 3.19 -1.51 -26.89
C PHE A 205 2.34 -0.29 -27.24
N LEU A 206 2.27 0.70 -26.36
CA LEU A 206 1.53 1.94 -26.59
C LEU A 206 2.30 2.96 -27.45
N TYR A 207 3.62 2.81 -27.55
CA TYR A 207 4.52 3.74 -28.24
C TYR A 207 5.34 3.10 -29.37
N SER A 208 5.00 1.88 -29.78
CA SER A 208 5.63 1.17 -30.90
C SER A 208 4.88 1.35 -32.22
#